data_0d7e94bc5fd3254f1c99a03184505f10
#
_entry.id   0d7e94bc5fd3254f1c99a03184505f10
#
_cell.length_a   1.000
_cell.length_b   1.000
_cell.length_c   1.000
_cell.angle_alpha   90.00
_cell.angle_beta   90.00
_cell.angle_gamma   90.00
#
_symmetry.space_group_name_H-M   'P 1'
#
loop_
_entity.id
_entity.type
_entity.pdbx_description
1 polymer ?
#
loop_
_entity_poly.entity_id
_entity_poly.type
_entity_poly.pdbx_seq_one_letter_code
_entity_poly.pdbx_strand_id
1 'polypeptide(L)'
;MPLFLSDEQYAVQDLVDRKATSSYYTSRDGVAVVREFVKSIGRRDGVVVMDPFLGSGVLLSSISDLIKPGKVVGIEINEEPCNLARRILTKLYTNVEVVCGDAFRVAWGYRPDIIVSNPPFVRWSLLDREYRRELLDLMGRLGYAEFISRGDPGLHILSFFLMDYILRVGGYMILVMPASTFYTSQGSGLKRLLRVRYHVLGMVENGLDPSFSVGSGFKELILFLRKRDAGDAVPNEETVIYRWDGKLNSIGNINLHTLPRFADRNWLSLFNIDIANKLIEIIEHGLENGLLRYLGRDEVVRGVEMYGPDFFFLPNRHWSIVGKNGEYVIIRNSNGQRLSIHMKYLVECLRKPEYYNHEVEIHDPGFYALAINDDPEGDLRRYIEWGEGQGVPALKFGRYWYRHVWRQLQSKRPYGHIFIHDKLDLDRHRVLANYS
;
A
#
# COMPACT_ATOMS: atom_id res chain seq x y z
N MET A 1 -3.44 -34.79 5.23
CA MET A 1 -3.42 -33.50 5.94
C MET A 1 -1.95 -33.19 6.21
N PRO A 2 -1.32 -32.15 5.65
CA PRO A 2 0.10 -31.89 5.94
C PRO A 2 0.24 -31.39 7.36
N LEU A 3 1.05 -32.08 8.13
CA LEU A 3 1.35 -31.94 9.56
C LEU A 3 2.23 -30.71 9.92
N PHE A 4 2.30 -29.64 9.11
CA PHE A 4 3.52 -28.84 9.07
C PHE A 4 3.41 -27.41 9.56
N LEU A 5 2.25 -26.96 9.94
CA LEU A 5 2.11 -25.64 10.56
C LEU A 5 1.63 -25.84 12.00
N SER A 6 2.53 -25.65 12.95
CA SER A 6 2.15 -25.71 14.35
C SER A 6 1.32 -24.48 14.70
N ASP A 7 0.27 -24.67 15.50
CA ASP A 7 -0.51 -23.54 16.04
C ASP A 7 0.40 -22.54 16.78
N GLU A 8 1.55 -22.98 17.27
CA GLU A 8 2.60 -22.17 17.88
C GLU A 8 3.20 -21.13 16.91
N GLN A 9 3.36 -21.46 15.61
CA GLN A 9 3.85 -20.51 14.62
C GLN A 9 2.87 -19.36 14.33
N TYR A 10 1.57 -19.62 14.45
CA TYR A 10 0.54 -18.58 14.35
C TYR A 10 0.31 -17.86 15.67
N ALA A 11 0.50 -18.50 16.82
CA ALA A 11 0.30 -17.91 18.15
C ALA A 11 1.32 -16.80 18.48
N VAL A 12 2.57 -16.93 18.02
CA VAL A 12 3.60 -15.86 18.17
C VAL A 12 3.20 -14.56 17.48
N GLN A 13 2.29 -14.63 16.50
CA GLN A 13 1.73 -13.45 15.82
C GLN A 13 0.95 -12.52 16.77
N ASP A 14 0.38 -13.05 17.85
CA ASP A 14 -0.41 -12.25 18.78
C ASP A 14 0.44 -11.58 19.87
N LEU A 15 1.70 -12.03 20.05
CA LEU A 15 2.64 -11.52 21.05
C LEU A 15 3.48 -10.34 20.53
N VAL A 16 3.67 -10.23 19.22
CA VAL A 16 4.43 -9.13 18.61
C VAL A 16 3.49 -7.95 18.34
N ASP A 17 3.86 -6.75 18.81
CA ASP A 17 3.11 -5.52 18.48
C ASP A 17 3.14 -5.28 16.95
N ARG A 18 2.10 -5.77 16.28
CA ARG A 18 1.94 -5.75 14.81
C ARG A 18 2.01 -4.35 14.23
N LYS A 19 1.60 -3.33 15.00
CA LYS A 19 1.61 -1.92 14.55
C LYS A 19 3.00 -1.31 14.64
N ALA A 20 3.79 -1.70 15.63
CA ALA A 20 5.13 -1.16 15.84
C ALA A 20 6.16 -1.80 14.88
N THR A 21 6.04 -3.11 14.61
CA THR A 21 7.01 -3.84 13.78
C THR A 21 6.56 -3.99 12.32
N SER A 22 5.27 -3.73 12.02
CA SER A 22 4.63 -3.99 10.70
C SER A 22 4.95 -5.38 10.14
N SER A 23 5.09 -6.36 11.05
CA SER A 23 5.37 -7.75 10.71
C SER A 23 4.04 -8.47 10.46
N TYR A 24 3.74 -8.73 9.20
CA TYR A 24 2.57 -9.50 8.78
C TYR A 24 2.99 -10.91 8.44
N TYR A 25 2.28 -11.89 9.00
CA TYR A 25 2.58 -13.30 8.76
C TYR A 25 1.68 -13.87 7.69
N THR A 26 2.23 -14.73 6.85
CA THR A 26 1.50 -15.32 5.73
C THR A 26 0.33 -16.19 6.22
N SER A 27 -0.85 -15.97 5.66
CA SER A 27 -2.08 -16.73 5.97
C SER A 27 -2.00 -18.17 5.42
N ARG A 28 -2.96 -19.01 5.80
CA ARG A 28 -3.09 -20.38 5.26
C ARG A 28 -3.25 -20.38 3.74
N ASP A 29 -4.02 -19.44 3.20
CA ASP A 29 -4.21 -19.27 1.75
C ASP A 29 -2.91 -18.86 1.06
N GLY A 30 -2.17 -17.90 1.63
CA GLY A 30 -0.87 -17.50 1.13
C GLY A 30 0.12 -18.65 1.10
N VAL A 31 0.17 -19.45 2.18
CA VAL A 31 0.97 -20.68 2.25
C VAL A 31 0.56 -21.68 1.16
N ALA A 32 -0.74 -21.90 0.96
CA ALA A 32 -1.22 -22.84 -0.05
C ALA A 32 -0.79 -22.42 -1.47
N VAL A 33 -0.90 -21.15 -1.82
CA VAL A 33 -0.44 -20.59 -3.10
C VAL A 33 1.07 -20.76 -3.27
N VAL A 34 1.87 -20.42 -2.25
CA VAL A 34 3.33 -20.59 -2.27
C VAL A 34 3.70 -22.07 -2.52
N ARG A 35 3.02 -23.01 -1.86
CA ARG A 35 3.23 -24.44 -2.06
C ARG A 35 2.95 -24.89 -3.51
N GLU A 36 1.86 -24.40 -4.14
CA GLU A 36 1.54 -24.72 -5.53
C GLU A 36 2.67 -24.27 -6.47
N PHE A 37 3.22 -23.07 -6.26
CA PHE A 37 4.35 -22.59 -7.06
C PHE A 37 5.65 -23.37 -6.80
N VAL A 38 5.94 -23.72 -5.55
CA VAL A 38 7.11 -24.58 -5.23
C VAL A 38 6.97 -25.96 -5.88
N LYS A 39 5.77 -26.55 -5.90
CA LYS A 39 5.52 -27.81 -6.64
C LYS A 39 5.80 -27.66 -8.15
N SER A 40 5.43 -26.52 -8.75
CA SER A 40 5.62 -26.28 -10.18
C SER A 40 7.10 -26.13 -10.58
N ILE A 41 7.98 -25.69 -9.65
CA ILE A 41 9.43 -25.67 -9.86
C ILE A 41 9.98 -27.10 -10.03
N GLY A 42 9.29 -28.10 -9.52
CA GLY A 42 9.70 -29.49 -9.49
C GLY A 42 10.75 -29.78 -8.42
N ARG A 43 11.01 -31.06 -8.23
CA ARG A 43 11.97 -31.50 -7.22
C ARG A 43 13.40 -31.12 -7.66
N ARG A 44 14.06 -30.33 -6.80
CA ARG A 44 15.45 -29.91 -6.99
C ARG A 44 16.24 -30.31 -5.76
N ASP A 45 17.25 -31.10 -5.96
CA ASP A 45 18.17 -31.57 -4.90
C ASP A 45 19.37 -30.62 -4.81
N GLY A 46 19.87 -30.38 -3.61
CA GLY A 46 21.10 -29.61 -3.36
C GLY A 46 20.99 -28.10 -3.50
N VAL A 47 19.81 -27.55 -3.80
CA VAL A 47 19.58 -26.09 -3.92
C VAL A 47 19.64 -25.37 -2.58
N VAL A 48 20.01 -24.10 -2.61
CA VAL A 48 19.91 -23.20 -1.45
C VAL A 48 18.56 -22.49 -1.48
N VAL A 49 17.78 -22.67 -0.41
CA VAL A 49 16.48 -22.02 -0.24
C VAL A 49 16.57 -20.99 0.88
N MET A 50 16.03 -19.80 0.66
CA MET A 50 16.17 -18.71 1.60
C MET A 50 14.87 -17.91 1.80
N ASP A 51 14.65 -17.49 3.05
CA ASP A 51 13.73 -16.38 3.39
C ASP A 51 14.50 -15.32 4.17
N PRO A 52 14.83 -14.17 3.55
CA PRO A 52 15.55 -13.10 4.24
C PRO A 52 14.68 -12.28 5.20
N PHE A 53 13.37 -12.55 5.27
CA PHE A 53 12.43 -11.93 6.20
C PHE A 53 11.55 -12.99 6.86
N LEU A 54 12.22 -13.89 7.57
CA LEU A 54 11.75 -15.21 7.95
C LEU A 54 10.49 -15.23 8.83
N GLY A 55 10.32 -14.24 9.69
CA GLY A 55 9.29 -14.28 10.72
C GLY A 55 9.41 -15.54 11.59
N SER A 56 8.30 -16.22 11.85
CA SER A 56 8.27 -17.51 12.57
C SER A 56 8.65 -18.73 11.72
N GLY A 57 9.07 -18.52 10.46
CA GLY A 57 9.52 -19.58 9.55
C GLY A 57 8.40 -20.35 8.84
N VAL A 58 7.18 -19.81 8.82
CA VAL A 58 5.98 -20.45 8.25
C VAL A 58 6.20 -20.84 6.78
N LEU A 59 6.74 -19.97 5.94
CA LEU A 59 6.93 -20.23 4.52
C LEU A 59 7.94 -21.37 4.31
N LEU A 60 9.13 -21.31 4.93
CA LEU A 60 10.14 -22.34 4.78
C LEU A 60 9.68 -23.68 5.37
N SER A 61 9.01 -23.69 6.52
CA SER A 61 8.48 -24.93 7.10
C SER A 61 7.40 -25.56 6.22
N SER A 62 6.57 -24.75 5.58
CA SER A 62 5.45 -25.22 4.76
C SER A 62 5.86 -25.98 3.49
N ILE A 63 7.09 -25.81 3.01
CA ILE A 63 7.60 -26.43 1.78
C ILE A 63 8.57 -27.58 2.02
N SER A 64 8.75 -28.00 3.27
CA SER A 64 9.75 -29.01 3.66
C SER A 64 9.51 -30.41 3.05
N ASP A 65 8.26 -30.72 2.70
CA ASP A 65 7.84 -31.96 2.04
C ASP A 65 7.96 -31.88 0.50
N LEU A 66 8.13 -30.69 -0.06
CA LEU A 66 8.11 -30.46 -1.50
C LEU A 66 9.52 -30.45 -2.14
N ILE A 67 10.51 -30.00 -1.41
CA ILE A 67 11.90 -29.87 -1.88
C ILE A 67 12.87 -30.45 -0.88
N LYS A 68 14.04 -30.91 -1.38
CA LYS A 68 15.16 -31.39 -0.57
C LYS A 68 16.36 -30.47 -0.74
N PRO A 69 16.36 -29.30 -0.06
CA PRO A 69 17.45 -28.34 -0.24
C PRO A 69 18.76 -28.86 0.35
N GLY A 70 19.86 -28.49 -0.28
CA GLY A 70 21.22 -28.71 0.28
C GLY A 70 21.47 -27.76 1.47
N LYS A 71 20.81 -26.59 1.49
CA LYS A 71 20.88 -25.63 2.59
C LYS A 71 19.60 -24.81 2.66
N VAL A 72 19.13 -24.57 3.88
CA VAL A 72 18.04 -23.62 4.20
C VAL A 72 18.62 -22.45 4.98
N VAL A 73 18.29 -21.22 4.57
CA VAL A 73 18.74 -19.99 5.23
C VAL A 73 17.54 -19.12 5.58
N GLY A 74 17.49 -18.66 6.80
CA GLY A 74 16.48 -17.70 7.26
C GLY A 74 17.12 -16.53 7.99
N ILE A 75 16.60 -15.32 7.77
CA ILE A 75 17.03 -14.13 8.53
C ILE A 75 15.78 -13.48 9.13
N GLU A 76 15.84 -13.14 10.41
CA GLU A 76 14.75 -12.47 11.12
C GLU A 76 15.35 -11.46 12.10
N ILE A 77 14.83 -10.24 12.07
CA ILE A 77 15.34 -9.14 12.91
C ILE A 77 14.89 -9.26 14.37
N ASN A 78 13.72 -9.83 14.60
CA ASN A 78 13.16 -10.00 15.93
C ASN A 78 13.62 -11.32 16.55
N GLU A 79 14.15 -11.28 17.75
CA GLU A 79 14.80 -12.40 18.41
C GLU A 79 13.83 -13.56 18.71
N GLU A 80 12.62 -13.26 19.18
CA GLU A 80 11.62 -14.28 19.55
C GLU A 80 11.16 -15.11 18.36
N PRO A 81 10.65 -14.51 17.23
CA PRO A 81 10.33 -15.26 16.02
C PRO A 81 11.54 -15.98 15.44
N CYS A 82 12.73 -15.36 15.46
CA CYS A 82 13.98 -15.98 14.99
C CYS A 82 14.27 -17.30 15.74
N ASN A 83 14.19 -17.29 17.08
CA ASN A 83 14.45 -18.47 17.90
C ASN A 83 13.38 -19.55 17.69
N LEU A 84 12.11 -19.17 17.52
CA LEU A 84 11.04 -20.10 17.18
C LEU A 84 11.30 -20.76 15.83
N ALA A 85 11.58 -19.97 14.79
CA ALA A 85 11.86 -20.47 13.46
C ALA A 85 13.06 -21.44 13.46
N ARG A 86 14.13 -21.11 14.19
CA ARG A 86 15.30 -21.98 14.33
C ARG A 86 14.92 -23.33 14.92
N ARG A 87 14.14 -23.36 16.01
CA ARG A 87 13.69 -24.63 16.64
C ARG A 87 12.85 -25.50 15.70
N ILE A 88 12.03 -24.89 14.85
CA ILE A 88 11.13 -25.60 13.94
C ILE A 88 11.92 -26.10 12.72
N LEU A 89 12.68 -25.22 12.06
CA LEU A 89 13.36 -25.56 10.82
C LEU A 89 14.45 -26.62 11.00
N THR A 90 15.15 -26.63 12.14
CA THR A 90 16.17 -27.66 12.46
C THR A 90 15.57 -29.07 12.64
N LYS A 91 14.25 -29.16 12.89
CA LYS A 91 13.57 -30.46 12.92
C LYS A 91 13.13 -30.94 11.52
N LEU A 92 13.00 -30.02 10.57
CA LEU A 92 12.47 -30.28 9.23
C LEU A 92 13.55 -30.47 8.18
N TYR A 93 14.71 -29.85 8.38
CA TYR A 93 15.81 -29.85 7.44
C TYR A 93 17.13 -30.22 8.10
N THR A 94 18.00 -30.88 7.36
CA THR A 94 19.30 -31.34 7.87
C THR A 94 20.37 -30.25 7.93
N ASN A 95 20.30 -29.27 7.06
CA ASN A 95 21.26 -28.17 6.95
C ASN A 95 20.54 -26.82 6.98
N VAL A 96 20.47 -26.22 8.16
CA VAL A 96 19.71 -24.99 8.44
C VAL A 96 20.61 -23.95 9.07
N GLU A 97 20.54 -22.76 8.55
CA GLU A 97 21.15 -21.57 9.15
C GLU A 97 20.07 -20.50 9.39
N VAL A 98 19.83 -20.14 10.64
CA VAL A 98 18.91 -19.07 11.01
C VAL A 98 19.69 -17.97 11.71
N VAL A 99 19.70 -16.78 11.13
CA VAL A 99 20.41 -15.60 11.60
C VAL A 99 19.43 -14.61 12.22
N CYS A 100 19.61 -14.27 13.49
CA CYS A 100 18.85 -13.20 14.12
C CYS A 100 19.57 -11.86 13.83
N GLY A 101 18.99 -11.06 12.94
CA GLY A 101 19.59 -9.80 12.52
C GLY A 101 18.86 -9.12 11.36
N ASP A 102 19.34 -7.95 11.02
CA ASP A 102 18.81 -7.17 9.90
C ASP A 102 19.28 -7.73 8.56
N ALA A 103 18.34 -8.17 7.72
CA ALA A 103 18.63 -8.74 6.40
C ALA A 103 19.45 -7.79 5.51
N PHE A 104 19.22 -6.48 5.60
CA PHE A 104 19.99 -5.48 4.84
C PHE A 104 21.47 -5.38 5.28
N ARG A 105 21.82 -5.94 6.42
CA ARG A 105 23.19 -5.95 6.95
C ARG A 105 23.89 -7.31 6.79
N VAL A 106 23.11 -8.42 6.81
CA VAL A 106 23.72 -9.76 6.93
C VAL A 106 23.50 -10.66 5.71
N ALA A 107 22.62 -10.33 4.76
CA ALA A 107 22.27 -11.21 3.64
C ALA A 107 23.35 -11.33 2.54
N TRP A 108 24.39 -10.54 2.57
CA TRP A 108 25.35 -10.34 1.46
C TRP A 108 26.14 -11.57 1.01
N GLY A 109 26.42 -12.47 1.93
CA GLY A 109 27.20 -13.69 1.67
C GLY A 109 26.40 -14.81 1.03
N TYR A 110 25.07 -14.70 0.99
CA TYR A 110 24.22 -15.77 0.47
C TYR A 110 23.95 -15.61 -1.03
N ARG A 111 23.77 -16.77 -1.68
CA ARG A 111 23.41 -16.85 -3.10
C ARG A 111 22.36 -17.94 -3.27
N PRO A 112 21.10 -17.70 -2.87
CA PRO A 112 20.04 -18.68 -2.96
C PRO A 112 19.64 -18.97 -4.40
N ASP A 113 19.17 -20.20 -4.62
CA ASP A 113 18.55 -20.65 -5.87
C ASP A 113 17.03 -20.39 -5.84
N ILE A 114 16.44 -20.41 -4.64
CA ILE A 114 15.01 -20.16 -4.42
C ILE A 114 14.86 -19.23 -3.23
N ILE A 115 14.10 -18.16 -3.41
CA ILE A 115 13.63 -17.29 -2.33
C ILE A 115 12.11 -17.45 -2.21
N VAL A 116 11.60 -17.68 -0.99
CA VAL A 116 10.19 -17.58 -0.64
C VAL A 116 10.05 -16.62 0.52
N SER A 117 9.33 -15.54 0.36
CA SER A 117 9.32 -14.49 1.38
C SER A 117 8.04 -13.66 1.41
N ASN A 118 7.70 -13.19 2.59
CA ASN A 118 6.73 -12.13 2.83
C ASN A 118 7.48 -10.95 3.47
N PRO A 119 8.03 -10.02 2.66
CA PRO A 119 8.87 -8.94 3.16
C PRO A 119 8.07 -7.92 4.01
N PRO A 120 8.72 -7.14 4.88
CA PRO A 120 8.04 -6.17 5.75
C PRO A 120 7.43 -5.01 4.97
N PHE A 121 6.18 -4.61 5.32
CA PHE A 121 5.41 -3.53 4.67
C PHE A 121 5.41 -2.24 5.50
N VAL A 122 6.54 -1.91 6.11
CA VAL A 122 6.70 -0.70 6.94
C VAL A 122 6.58 0.54 6.06
N ARG A 123 5.78 1.51 6.51
CA ARG A 123 5.74 2.83 5.88
C ARG A 123 7.07 3.53 6.06
N TRP A 124 7.60 4.11 4.98
CA TRP A 124 8.87 4.82 4.99
C TRP A 124 9.00 5.87 6.10
N SER A 125 7.92 6.62 6.35
CA SER A 125 7.86 7.66 7.39
C SER A 125 8.02 7.15 8.82
N LEU A 126 7.80 5.84 9.06
CA LEU A 126 7.94 5.22 10.39
C LEU A 126 9.35 4.71 10.65
N LEU A 127 10.19 4.61 9.62
CA LEU A 127 11.58 4.22 9.77
C LEU A 127 12.40 5.41 10.33
N ASP A 128 13.40 5.10 11.14
CA ASP A 128 14.37 6.09 11.60
C ASP A 128 15.07 6.80 10.44
N ARG A 129 15.40 8.09 10.63
CA ARG A 129 15.97 8.93 9.56
C ARG A 129 17.37 8.46 9.14
N GLU A 130 18.17 8.00 10.07
CA GLU A 130 19.52 7.50 9.80
C GLU A 130 19.44 6.18 9.03
N TYR A 131 18.59 5.26 9.48
CA TYR A 131 18.36 3.98 8.80
C TYR A 131 17.83 4.16 7.38
N ARG A 132 16.92 5.11 7.15
CA ARG A 132 16.46 5.45 5.79
C ARG A 132 17.59 5.87 4.88
N ARG A 133 18.54 6.66 5.40
CA ARG A 133 19.73 7.10 4.65
C ARG A 133 20.62 5.92 4.33
N GLU A 134 20.92 5.07 5.33
CA GLU A 134 21.71 3.84 5.14
C GLU A 134 21.14 2.96 4.03
N LEU A 135 19.81 2.73 4.03
CA LEU A 135 19.14 1.93 3.02
C LEU A 135 19.26 2.53 1.62
N LEU A 136 19.05 3.83 1.46
CA LEU A 136 19.17 4.50 0.15
C LEU A 136 20.61 4.49 -0.36
N ASP A 137 21.58 4.74 0.49
CA ASP A 137 23.01 4.67 0.15
C ASP A 137 23.41 3.25 -0.26
N LEU A 138 22.89 2.26 0.45
CA LEU A 138 23.06 0.85 0.11
C LEU A 138 22.51 0.53 -1.27
N MET A 139 21.25 0.90 -1.54
CA MET A 139 20.62 0.67 -2.85
C MET A 139 21.37 1.40 -3.98
N GLY A 140 21.91 2.59 -3.70
CA GLY A 140 22.77 3.32 -4.63
C GLY A 140 24.04 2.53 -4.99
N ARG A 141 24.76 2.02 -3.98
CA ARG A 141 25.97 1.19 -4.19
C ARG A 141 25.69 -0.11 -4.94
N LEU A 142 24.49 -0.67 -4.79
CA LEU A 142 24.06 -1.90 -5.46
C LEU A 142 23.53 -1.67 -6.89
N GLY A 143 23.43 -0.41 -7.34
CA GLY A 143 22.97 -0.07 -8.69
C GLY A 143 21.45 -0.03 -8.84
N TYR A 144 20.68 0.13 -7.75
CA TYR A 144 19.23 0.23 -7.81
C TYR A 144 18.69 1.67 -7.78
N ALA A 145 19.54 2.69 -7.70
CA ALA A 145 19.12 4.08 -7.63
C ALA A 145 18.15 4.49 -8.75
N GLU A 146 18.36 3.99 -9.96
CA GLU A 146 17.50 4.27 -11.12
C GLU A 146 16.09 3.63 -11.01
N PHE A 147 15.93 2.59 -10.19
CA PHE A 147 14.65 1.91 -9.96
C PHE A 147 13.90 2.47 -8.75
N ILE A 148 14.52 3.36 -7.98
CA ILE A 148 13.86 4.06 -6.87
C ILE A 148 13.11 5.27 -7.43
N SER A 149 11.78 5.21 -7.36
CA SER A 149 10.93 6.34 -7.76
C SER A 149 11.12 7.51 -6.80
N ARG A 150 10.96 8.74 -7.30
CA ARG A 150 10.96 9.94 -6.44
C ARG A 150 9.84 9.83 -5.40
N GLY A 151 10.20 9.96 -4.14
CA GLY A 151 9.29 9.82 -3.00
C GLY A 151 9.70 8.69 -2.06
N ASP A 152 8.78 8.22 -1.25
CA ASP A 152 9.00 7.17 -0.24
C ASP A 152 8.96 5.79 -0.92
N PRO A 153 10.08 5.06 -1.05
CA PRO A 153 10.10 3.80 -1.83
C PRO A 153 9.33 2.65 -1.18
N GLY A 154 8.98 2.74 0.10
CA GLY A 154 8.43 1.61 0.87
C GLY A 154 9.49 0.52 1.13
N LEU A 155 9.50 -0.02 2.36
CA LEU A 155 10.52 -1.01 2.74
C LEU A 155 10.43 -2.29 1.91
N HIS A 156 9.23 -2.73 1.52
CA HIS A 156 9.01 -3.91 0.69
C HIS A 156 9.67 -3.83 -0.70
N ILE A 157 9.75 -2.62 -1.29
CA ILE A 157 10.45 -2.41 -2.58
C ILE A 157 11.96 -2.55 -2.39
N LEU A 158 12.52 -1.97 -1.34
CA LEU A 158 13.95 -2.13 -1.03
C LEU A 158 14.28 -3.57 -0.66
N SER A 159 13.38 -4.26 0.05
CA SER A 159 13.50 -5.69 0.32
C SER A 159 13.54 -6.53 -0.97
N PHE A 160 12.71 -6.16 -1.96
CA PHE A 160 12.78 -6.80 -3.28
C PHE A 160 14.15 -6.58 -3.94
N PHE A 161 14.70 -5.37 -3.89
CA PHE A 161 16.02 -5.09 -4.48
C PHE A 161 17.14 -5.86 -3.79
N LEU A 162 17.09 -6.01 -2.46
CA LEU A 162 18.01 -6.87 -1.74
C LEU A 162 17.89 -8.32 -2.22
N MET A 163 16.67 -8.85 -2.31
CA MET A 163 16.42 -10.22 -2.78
C MET A 163 16.85 -10.43 -4.24
N ASP A 164 16.62 -9.44 -5.11
CA ASP A 164 17.14 -9.47 -6.49
C ASP A 164 18.66 -9.53 -6.49
N TYR A 165 19.34 -8.74 -5.66
CA TYR A 165 20.80 -8.74 -5.62
C TYR A 165 21.39 -10.09 -5.22
N ILE A 166 20.82 -10.75 -4.21
CA ILE A 166 21.35 -12.01 -3.68
C ILE A 166 20.92 -13.25 -4.48
N LEU A 167 19.75 -13.21 -5.15
CA LEU A 167 19.22 -14.32 -5.91
C LEU A 167 20.14 -14.66 -7.10
N ARG A 168 20.46 -15.93 -7.28
CA ARG A 168 21.21 -16.41 -8.45
C ARG A 168 20.45 -16.16 -9.74
N VAL A 169 21.19 -15.98 -10.82
CA VAL A 169 20.67 -16.00 -12.17
C VAL A 169 20.01 -17.36 -12.42
N GLY A 170 18.84 -17.37 -13.06
CA GLY A 170 18.01 -18.58 -13.23
C GLY A 170 17.25 -19.02 -11.97
N GLY A 171 17.48 -18.36 -10.83
CA GLY A 171 16.82 -18.65 -9.57
C GLY A 171 15.34 -18.21 -9.54
N TYR A 172 14.58 -18.77 -8.61
CA TYR A 172 13.16 -18.51 -8.45
C TYR A 172 12.88 -17.66 -7.22
N MET A 173 11.88 -16.81 -7.31
CA MET A 173 11.43 -15.97 -6.21
C MET A 173 9.90 -16.00 -6.12
N ILE A 174 9.37 -16.34 -4.94
CA ILE A 174 7.94 -16.35 -4.65
C ILE A 174 7.70 -15.36 -3.51
N LEU A 175 6.96 -14.30 -3.78
CA LEU A 175 6.84 -13.16 -2.87
C LEU A 175 5.39 -12.76 -2.63
N VAL A 176 5.07 -12.45 -1.39
CA VAL A 176 3.87 -11.69 -1.02
C VAL A 176 4.20 -10.20 -1.15
N MET A 177 3.40 -9.43 -1.87
CA MET A 177 3.64 -8.00 -2.11
C MET A 177 2.35 -7.19 -1.97
N PRO A 178 2.41 -5.96 -1.41
CA PRO A 178 1.25 -5.07 -1.41
C PRO A 178 0.80 -4.77 -2.83
N ALA A 179 -0.49 -4.91 -3.09
CA ALA A 179 -1.06 -4.63 -4.41
C ALA A 179 -0.84 -3.18 -4.85
N SER A 180 -0.75 -2.24 -3.90
CA SER A 180 -0.45 -0.83 -4.16
C SER A 180 0.86 -0.60 -4.92
N THR A 181 1.83 -1.50 -4.80
CA THR A 181 3.08 -1.50 -5.57
C THR A 181 2.82 -1.50 -7.09
N PHE A 182 1.73 -2.10 -7.52
CA PHE A 182 1.46 -2.34 -8.94
C PHE A 182 0.56 -1.29 -9.60
N TYR A 183 0.03 -0.32 -8.84
CA TYR A 183 -0.79 0.78 -9.38
C TYR A 183 -0.36 2.18 -8.93
N THR A 184 0.57 2.29 -7.98
CA THR A 184 1.12 3.58 -7.55
C THR A 184 2.40 3.93 -8.29
N SER A 185 2.75 5.21 -8.31
CA SER A 185 4.00 5.71 -8.88
C SER A 185 5.24 5.17 -8.16
N GLN A 186 5.12 4.85 -6.87
CA GLN A 186 6.22 4.28 -6.07
C GLN A 186 6.72 2.95 -6.64
N GLY A 187 5.82 2.11 -7.14
CA GLY A 187 6.16 0.81 -7.70
C GLY A 187 6.62 0.84 -9.17
N SER A 188 6.66 2.00 -9.83
CA SER A 188 7.01 2.09 -11.26
C SER A 188 8.41 1.56 -11.57
N GLY A 189 9.39 1.82 -10.70
CA GLY A 189 10.74 1.31 -10.85
C GLY A 189 10.82 -0.20 -10.67
N LEU A 190 10.08 -0.76 -9.70
CA LEU A 190 9.99 -2.20 -9.51
C LEU A 190 9.35 -2.89 -10.72
N LYS A 191 8.24 -2.36 -11.27
CA LYS A 191 7.62 -2.89 -12.49
C LYS A 191 8.60 -2.90 -13.69
N ARG A 192 9.40 -1.83 -13.83
CA ARG A 192 10.46 -1.78 -14.86
C ARG A 192 11.53 -2.86 -14.62
N LEU A 193 11.99 -3.04 -13.38
CA LEU A 193 12.98 -4.05 -13.02
C LEU A 193 12.45 -5.46 -13.28
N LEU A 194 11.19 -5.75 -12.91
CA LEU A 194 10.55 -7.03 -13.18
C LEU A 194 10.59 -7.37 -14.67
N ARG A 195 10.25 -6.44 -15.56
CA ARG A 195 10.31 -6.67 -17.01
C ARG A 195 11.72 -6.94 -17.53
N VAL A 196 12.71 -6.22 -17.00
CA VAL A 196 14.09 -6.32 -17.50
C VAL A 196 14.78 -7.59 -16.97
N ARG A 197 14.58 -7.93 -15.69
CA ARG A 197 15.38 -8.96 -15.02
C ARG A 197 14.65 -10.28 -14.77
N TYR A 198 13.33 -10.33 -14.96
CA TYR A 198 12.54 -11.50 -14.59
C TYR A 198 11.61 -11.98 -15.69
N HIS A 199 11.45 -13.30 -15.75
CA HIS A 199 10.23 -13.90 -16.21
C HIS A 199 9.23 -13.83 -15.07
N VAL A 200 8.19 -13.05 -15.22
CA VAL A 200 7.05 -13.05 -14.30
C VAL A 200 6.17 -14.23 -14.69
N LEU A 201 6.40 -15.38 -14.05
CA LEU A 201 5.72 -16.63 -14.38
C LEU A 201 4.26 -16.61 -13.95
N GLY A 202 3.93 -15.89 -12.87
CA GLY A 202 2.57 -15.75 -12.40
C GLY A 202 2.37 -14.60 -11.42
N MET A 203 1.13 -14.09 -11.42
CA MET A 203 0.63 -13.13 -10.45
C MET A 203 -0.70 -13.65 -9.91
N VAL A 204 -0.86 -13.67 -8.58
CA VAL A 204 -2.06 -14.21 -7.91
C VAL A 204 -2.72 -13.14 -7.08
N GLU A 205 -4.03 -12.97 -7.24
CA GLU A 205 -4.88 -12.29 -6.26
C GLU A 205 -5.66 -13.31 -5.42
N ASN A 206 -5.98 -12.95 -4.20
CA ASN A 206 -6.89 -13.72 -3.37
C ASN A 206 -8.33 -13.30 -3.67
N GLY A 207 -9.17 -14.24 -4.04
CA GLY A 207 -10.60 -14.03 -4.30
C GLY A 207 -11.48 -14.22 -3.07
N LEU A 208 -10.95 -14.79 -2.00
CA LEU A 208 -11.66 -15.07 -0.73
C LEU A 208 -11.45 -13.94 0.30
N ASP A 209 -10.26 -13.35 0.30
CA ASP A 209 -9.83 -12.30 1.21
C ASP A 209 -8.93 -11.32 0.43
N PRO A 210 -8.95 -10.02 0.68
CA PRO A 210 -8.06 -9.10 -0.02
C PRO A 210 -6.57 -9.39 0.23
N SER A 211 -6.24 -10.10 1.31
CA SER A 211 -4.88 -10.32 1.80
C SER A 211 -4.44 -11.79 1.71
N PHE A 212 -3.13 -12.00 1.61
CA PHE A 212 -2.45 -13.27 1.86
C PHE A 212 -1.71 -13.29 3.21
N SER A 213 -1.85 -12.22 3.99
CA SER A 213 -1.27 -12.07 5.31
C SER A 213 -2.36 -11.89 6.37
N VAL A 214 -2.09 -12.37 7.58
CA VAL A 214 -3.05 -12.28 8.69
C VAL A 214 -3.14 -10.84 9.19
N GLY A 215 -4.33 -10.23 9.09
CA GLY A 215 -4.63 -8.92 9.66
C GLY A 215 -3.93 -7.74 8.99
N SER A 216 -3.48 -7.85 7.75
CA SER A 216 -2.82 -6.76 7.03
C SER A 216 -3.76 -5.59 6.69
N GLY A 217 -5.04 -5.88 6.45
CA GLY A 217 -6.07 -4.87 6.18
C GLY A 217 -5.93 -4.15 4.82
N PHE A 218 -5.11 -4.68 3.92
CA PHE A 218 -4.94 -4.16 2.55
C PHE A 218 -4.76 -5.30 1.54
N LYS A 219 -5.02 -4.99 0.27
CA LYS A 219 -4.89 -5.98 -0.81
C LYS A 219 -3.43 -6.34 -1.05
N GLU A 220 -3.17 -7.64 -1.19
CA GLU A 220 -1.87 -8.22 -1.51
C GLU A 220 -1.94 -9.09 -2.76
N LEU A 221 -0.80 -9.28 -3.39
CA LEU A 221 -0.59 -10.21 -4.50
C LEU A 221 0.55 -11.15 -4.15
N ILE A 222 0.52 -12.38 -4.70
CA ILE A 222 1.69 -13.26 -4.72
C ILE A 222 2.27 -13.27 -6.12
N LEU A 223 3.59 -13.04 -6.20
CA LEU A 223 4.36 -13.10 -7.43
C LEU A 223 5.14 -14.39 -7.51
N PHE A 224 5.16 -15.01 -8.68
CA PHE A 224 6.05 -16.11 -9.03
C PHE A 224 7.00 -15.69 -10.14
N LEU A 225 8.28 -15.63 -9.84
CA LEU A 225 9.32 -15.02 -10.66
C LEU A 225 10.48 -15.99 -10.91
N ARG A 226 11.06 -15.92 -12.11
CA ARG A 226 12.37 -16.54 -12.41
C ARG A 226 13.32 -15.45 -12.89
N LYS A 227 14.48 -15.33 -12.25
CA LYS A 227 15.50 -14.37 -12.67
C LYS A 227 16.10 -14.78 -14.00
N ARG A 228 16.13 -13.86 -14.97
CA ARG A 228 16.65 -14.11 -16.31
C ARG A 228 18.16 -14.33 -16.31
N ASP A 229 18.62 -15.12 -17.26
CA ASP A 229 20.02 -15.11 -17.66
C ASP A 229 20.28 -13.93 -18.61
N ALA A 230 21.51 -13.43 -18.64
CA ALA A 230 21.90 -12.31 -19.50
C ALA A 230 21.72 -12.58 -21.01
N GLY A 231 21.61 -13.84 -21.40
CA GLY A 231 21.36 -14.28 -22.77
C GLY A 231 19.89 -14.58 -23.11
N ASP A 232 18.98 -14.50 -22.13
CA ASP A 232 17.56 -14.80 -22.37
C ASP A 232 16.95 -13.69 -23.24
N ALA A 233 16.53 -14.04 -24.45
CA ALA A 233 15.76 -13.14 -25.30
C ALA A 233 14.45 -12.76 -24.61
N VAL A 234 13.97 -11.54 -24.85
CA VAL A 234 12.69 -11.01 -24.36
C VAL A 234 11.65 -11.05 -25.47
N PRO A 235 11.22 -12.19 -25.98
CA PRO A 235 10.08 -12.21 -26.89
C PRO A 235 8.93 -12.99 -26.28
N ASN A 236 7.72 -12.53 -26.47
CA ASN A 236 6.46 -13.26 -26.27
C ASN A 236 6.29 -14.02 -24.92
N GLU A 237 6.89 -13.49 -23.86
CA GLU A 237 6.72 -14.10 -22.53
C GLU A 237 5.36 -13.78 -21.97
N GLU A 238 4.61 -14.83 -21.68
CA GLU A 238 3.32 -14.71 -21.04
C GLU A 238 3.44 -14.86 -19.51
N THR A 239 2.82 -13.94 -18.81
CA THR A 239 2.57 -14.03 -17.38
C THR A 239 1.18 -14.60 -17.17
N VAL A 240 1.07 -15.67 -16.40
CA VAL A 240 -0.23 -16.23 -16.05
C VAL A 240 -0.84 -15.44 -14.89
N ILE A 241 -2.05 -14.99 -15.09
CA ILE A 241 -2.82 -14.31 -14.04
C ILE A 241 -3.72 -15.33 -13.37
N TYR A 242 -3.62 -15.40 -12.05
CA TYR A 242 -4.34 -16.37 -11.23
C TYR A 242 -5.25 -15.69 -10.23
N ARG A 243 -6.34 -16.38 -9.91
CA ARG A 243 -7.19 -16.08 -8.75
C ARG A 243 -7.20 -17.29 -7.83
N TRP A 244 -7.01 -17.04 -6.54
CA TRP A 244 -7.15 -18.02 -5.49
C TRP A 244 -8.57 -17.98 -4.92
N ASP A 245 -9.28 -19.12 -4.97
CA ASP A 245 -10.61 -19.34 -4.39
C ASP A 245 -10.67 -20.70 -3.64
N GLY A 246 -9.58 -21.04 -2.93
CA GLY A 246 -9.35 -22.35 -2.33
C GLY A 246 -8.56 -23.29 -3.25
N LYS A 247 -8.40 -22.92 -4.51
CA LYS A 247 -7.49 -23.52 -5.51
C LYS A 247 -6.94 -22.43 -6.42
N LEU A 248 -5.84 -22.73 -7.10
CA LEU A 248 -5.19 -21.80 -8.02
C LEU A 248 -5.84 -21.90 -9.41
N ASN A 249 -6.66 -20.91 -9.76
CA ASN A 249 -7.34 -20.84 -11.07
C ASN A 249 -6.64 -19.83 -11.97
N SER A 250 -6.21 -20.26 -13.15
CA SER A 250 -5.78 -19.33 -14.20
C SER A 250 -6.99 -18.59 -14.75
N ILE A 251 -6.91 -17.25 -14.80
CA ILE A 251 -7.95 -16.38 -15.34
C ILE A 251 -7.52 -15.72 -16.66
N GLY A 252 -6.26 -15.92 -17.07
CA GLY A 252 -5.74 -15.46 -18.35
C GLY A 252 -4.24 -15.38 -18.41
N ASN A 253 -3.72 -15.13 -19.59
CA ASN A 253 -2.30 -14.93 -19.87
C ASN A 253 -2.11 -13.54 -20.45
N ILE A 254 -1.01 -12.88 -20.10
CA ILE A 254 -0.71 -11.54 -20.59
C ILE A 254 0.80 -11.35 -20.82
N ASN A 255 1.14 -10.61 -21.85
CA ASN A 255 2.50 -10.18 -22.06
C ASN A 255 2.73 -8.81 -21.41
N LEU A 256 3.52 -8.77 -20.33
CA LEU A 256 3.80 -7.54 -19.57
C LEU A 256 4.62 -6.50 -20.38
N HIS A 257 5.27 -6.89 -21.47
CA HIS A 257 6.06 -6.00 -22.31
C HIS A 257 5.21 -5.20 -23.32
N THR A 258 4.03 -5.71 -23.66
CA THR A 258 3.13 -5.13 -24.66
C THR A 258 1.88 -4.53 -24.04
N LEU A 259 1.88 -4.25 -22.75
CA LEU A 259 0.73 -3.68 -22.07
C LEU A 259 0.38 -2.29 -22.63
N PRO A 260 -0.91 -2.03 -22.91
CA PRO A 260 -1.39 -0.70 -23.18
C PRO A 260 -1.07 0.24 -22.01
N ARG A 261 -0.90 1.54 -22.31
CA ARG A 261 -0.46 2.55 -21.33
C ARG A 261 -1.28 2.56 -20.04
N PHE A 262 -2.59 2.32 -20.13
CA PHE A 262 -3.46 2.25 -18.95
C PHE A 262 -3.16 1.03 -18.08
N ALA A 263 -3.13 -0.15 -18.68
CA ALA A 263 -2.81 -1.40 -17.97
C ALA A 263 -1.37 -1.40 -17.45
N ASP A 264 -0.43 -0.80 -18.18
CA ASP A 264 0.95 -0.62 -17.73
C ASP A 264 1.06 0.20 -16.44
N ARG A 265 0.23 1.22 -16.30
CA ARG A 265 0.19 2.02 -15.07
C ARG A 265 -0.46 1.26 -13.91
N ASN A 266 -1.47 0.45 -14.18
CA ASN A 266 -2.25 -0.26 -13.17
C ASN A 266 -2.36 -1.76 -13.47
N TRP A 267 -1.40 -2.54 -12.97
CA TRP A 267 -1.41 -4.00 -13.15
C TRP A 267 -2.55 -4.73 -12.42
N LEU A 268 -3.27 -4.07 -11.49
CA LEU A 268 -4.47 -4.69 -10.91
C LEU A 268 -5.59 -4.87 -11.94
N SER A 269 -5.60 -4.07 -13.01
CA SER A 269 -6.55 -4.25 -14.11
C SER A 269 -6.42 -5.62 -14.80
N LEU A 270 -5.24 -6.25 -14.70
CA LEU A 270 -4.97 -7.55 -15.30
C LEU A 270 -5.77 -8.70 -14.67
N PHE A 271 -6.26 -8.53 -13.44
CA PHE A 271 -7.09 -9.52 -12.75
C PHE A 271 -8.56 -9.52 -13.21
N ASN A 272 -8.96 -8.58 -14.07
CA ASN A 272 -10.26 -8.51 -14.74
C ASN A 272 -10.04 -8.33 -16.24
N ILE A 273 -9.37 -9.28 -16.87
CA ILE A 273 -8.86 -9.17 -18.26
C ILE A 273 -9.95 -8.80 -19.25
N ASP A 274 -11.13 -9.41 -19.19
CA ASP A 274 -12.23 -9.13 -20.10
C ASP A 274 -12.76 -7.71 -19.98
N ILE A 275 -12.90 -7.22 -18.74
CA ILE A 275 -13.32 -5.84 -18.46
C ILE A 275 -12.19 -4.87 -18.82
N ALA A 276 -10.95 -5.22 -18.49
CA ALA A 276 -9.79 -4.40 -18.79
C ALA A 276 -9.62 -4.19 -20.31
N ASN A 277 -9.75 -5.25 -21.11
CA ASN A 277 -9.63 -5.15 -22.57
C ASN A 277 -10.72 -4.25 -23.14
N LYS A 278 -11.98 -4.42 -22.73
CA LYS A 278 -13.07 -3.55 -23.17
C LYS A 278 -12.88 -2.08 -22.79
N LEU A 279 -12.41 -1.83 -21.55
CA LEU A 279 -12.11 -0.47 -21.09
C LEU A 279 -10.94 0.14 -21.86
N ILE A 280 -9.91 -0.65 -22.16
CA ILE A 280 -8.76 -0.21 -22.96
C ILE A 280 -9.22 0.18 -24.35
N GLU A 281 -10.00 -0.66 -25.04
CA GLU A 281 -10.57 -0.33 -26.37
C GLU A 281 -11.38 0.97 -26.34
N ILE A 282 -12.27 1.15 -25.36
CA ILE A 282 -13.08 2.36 -25.21
C ILE A 282 -12.18 3.60 -24.98
N ILE A 283 -11.18 3.47 -24.12
CA ILE A 283 -10.28 4.58 -23.79
C ILE A 283 -9.40 4.93 -25.01
N GLU A 284 -8.81 3.94 -25.67
CA GLU A 284 -7.95 4.17 -26.84
C GLU A 284 -8.75 4.76 -27.99
N HIS A 285 -9.91 4.20 -28.30
CA HIS A 285 -10.81 4.75 -29.32
C HIS A 285 -11.24 6.19 -28.98
N GLY A 286 -11.57 6.46 -27.71
CA GLY A 286 -11.94 7.80 -27.26
C GLY A 286 -10.79 8.81 -27.35
N LEU A 287 -9.57 8.39 -27.06
CA LEU A 287 -8.37 9.24 -27.17
C LEU A 287 -8.02 9.53 -28.65
N GLU A 288 -8.05 8.51 -29.50
CA GLU A 288 -7.75 8.63 -30.95
C GLU A 288 -8.74 9.56 -31.67
N ASN A 289 -10.00 9.50 -31.29
CA ASN A 289 -11.06 10.34 -31.90
C ASN A 289 -11.26 11.68 -31.18
N GLY A 290 -10.41 12.03 -30.19
CA GLY A 290 -10.52 13.28 -29.44
C GLY A 290 -11.74 13.39 -28.54
N LEU A 291 -12.47 12.30 -28.29
CA LEU A 291 -13.60 12.23 -27.36
C LEU A 291 -13.14 12.20 -25.89
N LEU A 292 -11.95 11.68 -25.66
CA LEU A 292 -11.31 11.63 -24.34
C LEU A 292 -9.95 12.29 -24.39
N ARG A 293 -9.50 12.81 -23.27
CA ARG A 293 -8.12 13.25 -23.04
C ARG A 293 -7.65 12.94 -21.63
N TYR A 294 -6.37 12.83 -21.45
CA TYR A 294 -5.81 12.75 -20.09
C TYR A 294 -5.90 14.12 -19.42
N LEU A 295 -6.26 14.11 -18.14
CA LEU A 295 -6.19 15.31 -17.31
C LEU A 295 -4.73 15.72 -17.07
N GLY A 296 -4.46 17.02 -17.12
CA GLY A 296 -3.21 17.61 -16.67
C GLY A 296 -3.04 17.53 -15.15
N ARG A 297 -1.81 17.73 -14.66
CA ARG A 297 -1.54 17.72 -13.22
C ARG A 297 -2.23 18.85 -12.46
N ASP A 298 -2.46 19.96 -13.11
CA ASP A 298 -3.11 21.16 -12.62
C ASP A 298 -4.64 21.06 -12.64
N GLU A 299 -5.18 20.09 -13.34
CA GLU A 299 -6.62 19.82 -13.42
C GLU A 299 -7.10 18.87 -12.31
N VAL A 300 -6.18 18.19 -11.60
CA VAL A 300 -6.49 17.30 -10.49
C VAL A 300 -5.89 17.86 -9.20
N VAL A 301 -6.75 18.38 -8.34
CA VAL A 301 -6.33 19.05 -7.12
C VAL A 301 -6.77 18.24 -5.90
N ARG A 302 -5.85 18.02 -4.97
CA ARG A 302 -6.16 17.38 -3.70
C ARG A 302 -6.85 18.38 -2.78
N GLY A 303 -7.93 17.95 -2.12
CA GLY A 303 -8.64 18.70 -1.12
C GLY A 303 -7.76 19.15 0.07
N VAL A 304 -8.34 19.96 0.93
CA VAL A 304 -7.67 20.53 2.12
C VAL A 304 -7.47 19.45 3.19
N GLU A 305 -6.28 19.39 3.76
CA GLU A 305 -6.00 18.55 4.93
C GLU A 305 -6.41 19.27 6.21
N MET A 306 -7.47 18.79 6.83
CA MET A 306 -8.02 19.37 8.06
C MET A 306 -7.37 18.75 9.30
N TYR A 307 -6.39 19.40 9.90
CA TYR A 307 -5.82 19.01 11.20
C TYR A 307 -6.71 19.49 12.36
N GLY A 308 -7.86 18.84 12.52
CA GLY A 308 -8.90 19.16 13.48
C GLY A 308 -10.23 19.44 12.80
N PRO A 309 -10.83 18.41 12.16
CA PRO A 309 -12.10 18.57 11.44
C PRO A 309 -13.24 19.06 12.32
N ASP A 310 -13.22 18.75 13.62
CA ASP A 310 -14.21 19.21 14.57
C ASP A 310 -14.04 20.68 15.00
N PHE A 311 -13.01 21.35 14.50
CA PHE A 311 -12.84 22.80 14.63
C PHE A 311 -13.09 23.50 13.28
N PHE A 312 -12.51 23.00 12.21
CA PHE A 312 -12.53 23.68 10.92
C PHE A 312 -13.80 23.47 10.10
N PHE A 313 -14.62 22.47 10.42
CA PHE A 313 -15.94 22.32 9.80
C PHE A 313 -17.06 22.88 10.67
N LEU A 314 -18.01 23.53 10.04
CA LEU A 314 -19.29 23.93 10.63
C LEU A 314 -20.43 23.45 9.73
N PRO A 315 -21.43 22.70 10.23
CA PRO A 315 -21.51 22.21 11.61
C PRO A 315 -20.47 21.11 11.90
N ASN A 316 -20.22 20.86 13.20
CA ASN A 316 -19.37 19.78 13.67
C ASN A 316 -20.02 19.06 14.88
N ARG A 317 -19.31 18.11 15.51
CA ARG A 317 -19.88 17.38 16.66
C ARG A 317 -20.15 18.23 17.90
N HIS A 318 -19.58 19.43 18.01
CA HIS A 318 -19.68 20.31 19.15
C HIS A 318 -20.59 21.53 18.90
N TRP A 319 -20.65 21.94 17.62
CA TRP A 319 -21.34 23.16 17.22
C TRP A 319 -22.30 22.90 16.08
N SER A 320 -23.56 23.22 16.27
CA SER A 320 -24.62 23.17 15.26
C SER A 320 -24.88 24.55 14.69
N ILE A 321 -25.21 24.65 13.41
CA ILE A 321 -25.72 25.88 12.83
C ILE A 321 -27.23 26.01 13.23
N VAL A 322 -27.60 27.09 13.84
CA VAL A 322 -28.99 27.31 14.30
C VAL A 322 -29.70 28.45 13.56
N GLY A 323 -29.01 29.16 12.69
CA GLY A 323 -29.60 30.19 11.85
C GLY A 323 -28.57 31.03 11.11
N LYS A 324 -29.07 31.92 10.24
CA LYS A 324 -28.30 32.96 9.56
C LYS A 324 -28.95 34.31 9.84
N ASN A 325 -28.15 35.34 10.07
CA ASN A 325 -28.61 36.71 10.27
C ASN A 325 -27.69 37.66 9.48
N GLY A 326 -28.16 38.11 8.33
CA GLY A 326 -27.37 38.92 7.41
C GLY A 326 -26.08 38.16 6.99
N GLU A 327 -24.95 38.81 7.23
CA GLU A 327 -23.61 38.21 6.88
C GLU A 327 -23.05 37.28 7.96
N TYR A 328 -23.87 36.85 8.93
CA TYR A 328 -23.44 36.01 10.03
C TYR A 328 -24.16 34.66 10.06
N VAL A 329 -23.42 33.58 10.29
CA VAL A 329 -23.94 32.29 10.66
C VAL A 329 -23.93 32.16 12.17
N ILE A 330 -25.09 31.84 12.76
CA ILE A 330 -25.23 31.63 14.20
C ILE A 330 -25.03 30.17 14.52
N ILE A 331 -24.03 29.88 15.35
CA ILE A 331 -23.72 28.53 15.83
C ILE A 331 -24.05 28.40 17.31
N ARG A 332 -24.41 27.18 17.72
CA ARG A 332 -24.74 26.86 19.13
C ARG A 332 -24.08 25.54 19.53
N ASN A 333 -23.48 25.54 20.71
CA ASN A 333 -22.93 24.29 21.29
C ASN A 333 -23.96 23.59 22.22
N SER A 334 -23.59 22.41 22.72
CA SER A 334 -24.42 21.60 23.65
C SER A 334 -24.75 22.32 24.96
N ASN A 335 -23.90 23.24 25.39
CA ASN A 335 -24.13 24.03 26.63
C ASN A 335 -25.00 25.25 26.43
N GLY A 336 -25.57 25.42 25.22
CA GLY A 336 -26.45 26.54 24.88
C GLY A 336 -25.74 27.85 24.52
N GLN A 337 -24.40 27.90 24.55
CA GLN A 337 -23.64 29.07 24.13
C GLN A 337 -23.86 29.32 22.63
N ARG A 338 -24.08 30.57 22.24
CA ARG A 338 -24.25 31.02 20.87
C ARG A 338 -23.11 31.92 20.47
N LEU A 339 -22.61 31.74 19.25
CA LEU A 339 -21.61 32.59 18.63
C LEU A 339 -22.04 32.94 17.19
N SER A 340 -21.66 34.11 16.74
CA SER A 340 -21.93 34.62 15.40
C SER A 340 -20.65 34.68 14.60
N ILE A 341 -20.55 33.85 13.57
CA ILE A 341 -19.37 33.77 12.70
C ILE A 341 -19.69 34.47 11.37
N HIS A 342 -18.89 35.45 11.01
CA HIS A 342 -19.09 36.18 9.74
C HIS A 342 -18.81 35.29 8.54
N MET A 343 -19.68 35.35 7.52
CA MET A 343 -19.60 34.51 6.32
C MET A 343 -18.30 34.70 5.52
N LYS A 344 -17.61 35.85 5.65
CA LYS A 344 -16.30 36.06 5.03
C LYS A 344 -15.24 35.02 5.43
N TYR A 345 -15.41 34.33 6.56
CA TYR A 345 -14.54 33.26 7.05
C TYR A 345 -15.02 31.87 6.69
N LEU A 346 -16.16 31.75 6.03
CA LEU A 346 -16.80 30.47 5.75
C LEU A 346 -16.79 30.18 4.24
N VAL A 347 -16.29 29.04 3.88
CA VAL A 347 -16.28 28.55 2.50
C VAL A 347 -17.14 27.30 2.44
N GLU A 348 -18.14 27.28 1.59
CA GLU A 348 -18.96 26.08 1.36
C GLU A 348 -18.07 24.95 0.89
N CYS A 349 -18.26 23.75 1.45
CA CYS A 349 -17.37 22.64 1.19
C CYS A 349 -18.03 21.28 1.42
N LEU A 350 -17.53 20.29 0.71
CA LEU A 350 -17.83 18.89 0.95
C LEU A 350 -16.98 18.37 2.12
N ARG A 351 -17.57 17.51 2.96
CA ARG A 351 -16.85 16.96 4.13
C ARG A 351 -16.46 15.50 3.90
N LYS A 352 -17.44 14.61 3.91
CA LYS A 352 -17.23 13.18 3.76
C LYS A 352 -18.14 12.63 2.68
N PRO A 353 -17.67 11.77 1.79
CA PRO A 353 -18.49 11.19 0.72
C PRO A 353 -19.75 10.51 1.23
N GLU A 354 -19.70 9.90 2.42
CA GLU A 354 -20.84 9.19 3.01
C GLU A 354 -22.08 10.09 3.20
N TYR A 355 -21.89 11.40 3.30
CA TYR A 355 -23.01 12.34 3.38
C TYR A 355 -23.74 12.52 2.05
N TYR A 356 -23.11 12.17 0.92
CA TYR A 356 -23.59 12.40 -0.43
C TYR A 356 -23.79 11.09 -1.23
N ASN A 357 -23.89 9.95 -0.56
CA ASN A 357 -23.99 8.63 -1.17
C ASN A 357 -25.19 8.44 -2.13
N HIS A 358 -26.20 9.27 -2.02
CA HIS A 358 -27.44 9.19 -2.80
C HIS A 358 -27.60 10.33 -3.81
N GLU A 359 -26.58 11.20 -3.88
CA GLU A 359 -26.60 12.38 -4.74
C GLU A 359 -25.53 12.24 -5.84
N VAL A 360 -25.90 12.47 -7.06
CA VAL A 360 -24.96 12.62 -8.18
C VAL A 360 -24.56 14.08 -8.31
N GLU A 361 -25.54 14.98 -8.20
CA GLU A 361 -25.36 16.43 -8.17
C GLU A 361 -25.62 16.95 -6.76
N ILE A 362 -24.66 17.69 -6.21
CA ILE A 362 -24.74 18.25 -4.87
C ILE A 362 -25.13 19.71 -4.97
N HIS A 363 -26.37 20.02 -4.58
CA HIS A 363 -26.89 21.38 -4.59
C HIS A 363 -26.60 22.12 -3.27
N ASP A 364 -26.57 21.43 -2.14
CA ASP A 364 -26.22 21.97 -0.83
C ASP A 364 -25.19 21.08 -0.14
N PRO A 365 -23.95 21.53 -0.01
CA PRO A 365 -22.91 20.72 0.65
C PRO A 365 -23.15 20.55 2.16
N GLY A 366 -24.01 21.37 2.77
CA GLY A 366 -24.39 21.29 4.19
C GLY A 366 -23.28 21.63 5.18
N PHE A 367 -22.07 21.97 4.69
CA PHE A 367 -20.90 22.26 5.52
C PHE A 367 -20.15 23.51 5.03
N TYR A 368 -19.56 24.20 6.00
CA TYR A 368 -18.61 25.28 5.77
C TYR A 368 -17.24 24.90 6.31
N ALA A 369 -16.19 25.21 5.57
CA ALA A 369 -14.82 25.23 6.06
C ALA A 369 -14.49 26.61 6.63
N LEU A 370 -13.90 26.64 7.81
CA LEU A 370 -13.49 27.88 8.48
C LEU A 370 -12.11 28.31 7.95
N ALA A 371 -12.09 29.40 7.19
CA ALA A 371 -10.90 29.93 6.51
C ALA A 371 -10.56 31.35 7.03
N ILE A 372 -9.88 31.41 8.17
CA ILE A 372 -9.54 32.67 8.85
C ILE A 372 -8.26 33.26 8.27
N ASN A 373 -8.32 34.51 7.80
CA ASN A 373 -7.20 35.21 7.13
C ASN A 373 -6.66 36.42 7.91
N ASP A 374 -7.42 36.94 8.85
CA ASP A 374 -7.07 38.11 9.66
C ASP A 374 -7.00 37.77 11.16
N ASP A 375 -6.77 38.77 11.98
CA ASP A 375 -6.76 38.59 13.44
C ASP A 375 -8.20 38.49 13.98
N PRO A 376 -8.49 37.42 14.74
CA PRO A 376 -9.87 37.15 15.19
C PRO A 376 -10.30 38.12 16.26
N GLU A 377 -11.54 38.60 16.15
CA GLU A 377 -12.19 39.47 17.10
C GLU A 377 -13.57 38.92 17.52
N GLY A 378 -14.12 39.42 18.63
CA GLY A 378 -15.46 39.10 19.08
C GLY A 378 -15.73 37.59 19.25
N ASP A 379 -16.81 37.11 18.65
CA ASP A 379 -17.26 35.72 18.74
C ASP A 379 -16.33 34.76 18.03
N LEU A 380 -15.66 35.20 16.96
CA LEU A 380 -14.64 34.37 16.28
C LEU A 380 -13.46 34.10 17.20
N ARG A 381 -13.00 35.06 17.96
CA ARG A 381 -11.94 34.88 18.96
C ARG A 381 -12.35 33.91 20.04
N ARG A 382 -13.57 34.00 20.55
CA ARG A 382 -14.12 33.05 21.54
C ARG A 382 -14.16 31.60 20.97
N TYR A 383 -14.48 31.46 19.69
CA TYR A 383 -14.49 30.17 19.02
C TYR A 383 -13.07 29.57 18.94
N ILE A 384 -12.07 30.41 18.64
CA ILE A 384 -10.65 29.97 18.58
C ILE A 384 -10.16 29.59 19.98
N GLU A 385 -10.45 30.39 21.02
CA GLU A 385 -10.12 30.09 22.41
C GLU A 385 -10.76 28.76 22.86
N TRP A 386 -12.00 28.50 22.43
CA TRP A 386 -12.63 27.20 22.64
C TRP A 386 -11.85 26.09 21.96
N GLY A 387 -11.41 26.26 20.70
CA GLY A 387 -10.59 25.28 19.95
C GLY A 387 -9.25 25.00 20.61
N GLU A 388 -8.58 26.02 21.16
CA GLU A 388 -7.36 25.88 21.95
C GLU A 388 -7.60 25.01 23.20
N GLY A 389 -8.69 25.27 23.91
CA GLY A 389 -9.10 24.47 25.06
C GLY A 389 -9.45 23.01 24.73
N GLN A 390 -9.82 22.71 23.48
CA GLN A 390 -10.05 21.33 23.00
C GLN A 390 -8.79 20.61 22.53
N GLY A 391 -7.64 21.28 22.50
CA GLY A 391 -6.39 20.66 22.04
C GLY A 391 -6.39 20.30 20.55
N VAL A 392 -6.93 21.17 19.70
CA VAL A 392 -7.03 20.90 18.24
C VAL A 392 -5.67 20.53 17.65
N PRO A 393 -5.56 19.44 16.87
CA PRO A 393 -4.29 18.99 16.29
C PRO A 393 -3.52 20.02 15.46
N ALA A 394 -4.22 21.04 14.92
CA ALA A 394 -3.59 22.14 14.20
C ALA A 394 -2.75 23.08 15.08
N LEU A 395 -2.86 23.03 16.40
CA LEU A 395 -2.02 23.80 17.35
C LEU A 395 -0.52 23.58 17.13
N LYS A 396 -0.13 22.43 16.58
CA LYS A 396 1.27 22.14 16.18
C LYS A 396 1.85 23.13 15.17
N PHE A 397 1.01 23.89 14.47
CA PHE A 397 1.44 24.90 13.49
C PHE A 397 1.75 26.26 14.14
N GLY A 398 1.74 26.36 15.47
CA GLY A 398 2.15 27.55 16.23
C GLY A 398 1.05 28.63 16.35
N ARG A 399 1.47 29.86 16.66
CA ARG A 399 0.59 30.98 17.07
C ARG A 399 -0.62 31.22 16.13
N TYR A 400 -0.45 31.04 14.82
CA TYR A 400 -1.49 31.30 13.82
C TYR A 400 -2.06 29.99 13.25
N TRP A 401 -2.20 28.96 14.07
CA TRP A 401 -2.70 27.64 13.72
C TRP A 401 -4.09 27.68 13.06
N TYR A 402 -4.96 28.57 13.47
CA TYR A 402 -6.31 28.75 12.94
C TYR A 402 -6.33 29.22 11.47
N ARG A 403 -5.22 29.76 10.94
CA ARG A 403 -5.06 30.13 9.52
C ARG A 403 -4.69 28.94 8.62
N HIS A 404 -4.62 27.75 9.17
CA HIS A 404 -4.15 26.56 8.45
C HIS A 404 -4.99 26.26 7.19
N VAL A 405 -6.32 26.24 7.29
CA VAL A 405 -7.22 26.00 6.17
C VAL A 405 -7.12 27.13 5.14
N TRP A 406 -7.15 28.38 5.54
CA TRP A 406 -6.97 29.50 4.61
C TRP A 406 -5.68 29.42 3.81
N ARG A 407 -4.54 29.10 4.46
CA ARG A 407 -3.25 28.93 3.76
C ARG A 407 -3.31 27.84 2.71
N GLN A 408 -3.96 26.73 2.99
CA GLN A 408 -4.13 25.64 2.03
C GLN A 408 -5.05 26.03 0.87
N LEU A 409 -6.13 26.75 1.13
CA LEU A 409 -7.00 27.26 0.07
C LEU A 409 -6.24 28.18 -0.90
N GLN A 410 -5.34 29.03 -0.39
CA GLN A 410 -4.52 29.89 -1.21
C GLN A 410 -3.46 29.13 -2.03
N SER A 411 -2.83 28.12 -1.43
CA SER A 411 -1.72 27.39 -2.06
C SER A 411 -2.20 26.28 -3.00
N LYS A 412 -3.24 25.55 -2.63
CA LYS A 412 -3.73 24.37 -3.39
C LYS A 412 -4.86 24.73 -4.35
N ARG A 413 -5.63 25.79 -4.07
CA ARG A 413 -6.82 26.18 -4.81
C ARG A 413 -7.75 25.00 -5.10
N PRO A 414 -8.24 24.28 -4.06
CA PRO A 414 -8.94 23.01 -4.21
C PRO A 414 -10.42 23.22 -4.58
N TYR A 415 -10.63 23.98 -5.64
CA TYR A 415 -11.96 24.25 -6.20
C TYR A 415 -12.14 23.42 -7.46
N GLY A 416 -13.27 22.76 -7.60
CA GLY A 416 -13.57 21.91 -8.74
C GLY A 416 -15.05 21.63 -8.83
N HIS A 417 -15.47 21.13 -9.99
CA HIS A 417 -16.86 20.75 -10.25
C HIS A 417 -17.09 19.24 -10.07
N ILE A 418 -16.03 18.44 -10.12
CA ILE A 418 -16.13 16.99 -9.95
C ILE A 418 -15.30 16.61 -8.72
N PHE A 419 -15.93 15.91 -7.79
CA PHE A 419 -15.31 15.44 -6.56
C PHE A 419 -15.22 13.92 -6.56
N ILE A 420 -14.03 13.39 -6.38
CA ILE A 420 -13.77 11.95 -6.30
C ILE A 420 -13.14 11.66 -4.94
N HIS A 421 -13.63 10.65 -4.25
CA HIS A 421 -13.08 10.21 -2.98
C HIS A 421 -11.64 9.69 -3.16
N ASP A 422 -10.71 10.11 -2.29
CA ASP A 422 -9.30 9.73 -2.38
C ASP A 422 -9.04 8.27 -1.94
N LYS A 423 -9.99 7.65 -1.25
CA LYS A 423 -9.95 6.25 -0.83
C LYS A 423 -11.10 5.49 -1.47
N LEU A 424 -10.76 4.51 -2.29
CA LEU A 424 -11.76 3.59 -2.83
C LEU A 424 -12.18 2.62 -1.74
N ASP A 425 -13.48 2.43 -1.56
CA ASP A 425 -14.04 1.36 -0.74
C ASP A 425 -14.00 0.05 -1.54
N LEU A 426 -12.88 -0.64 -1.45
CA LEU A 426 -12.65 -1.88 -2.20
C LEU A 426 -13.54 -3.02 -1.70
N ASP A 427 -13.91 -3.01 -0.42
CA ASP A 427 -14.75 -4.06 0.17
C ASP A 427 -16.18 -3.98 -0.36
N ARG A 428 -16.66 -2.76 -0.63
CA ARG A 428 -18.01 -2.51 -1.17
C ARG A 428 -18.04 -2.28 -2.67
N HIS A 429 -16.87 -2.34 -3.34
CA HIS A 429 -16.73 -2.05 -4.78
C HIS A 429 -17.34 -0.71 -5.21
N ARG A 430 -17.23 0.32 -4.36
CA ARG A 430 -17.83 1.63 -4.59
C ARG A 430 -16.78 2.66 -4.95
N VAL A 431 -17.06 3.37 -6.04
CA VAL A 431 -16.39 4.63 -6.40
C VAL A 431 -17.47 5.70 -6.32
N LEU A 432 -17.27 6.68 -5.43
CA LEU A 432 -18.16 7.83 -5.33
C LEU A 432 -17.55 8.98 -6.13
N ALA A 433 -18.30 9.47 -7.08
CA ALA A 433 -18.00 10.70 -7.80
C ALA A 433 -19.26 11.56 -7.79
N ASN A 434 -19.11 12.80 -7.37
CA ASN A 434 -20.17 13.77 -7.29
C ASN A 434 -19.77 15.01 -8.09
N TYR A 435 -20.74 15.78 -8.59
CA TYR A 435 -20.47 17.10 -9.16
C TYR A 435 -21.33 18.17 -8.48
N SER A 436 -20.86 19.43 -8.54
CA SER A 436 -21.52 20.61 -7.99
C SER A 436 -21.27 21.83 -8.87
#